data_17a5ad4f0ffc24dc7e2d9a49cc5bcfdc
#
_entry.id   17a5ad4f0ffc24dc7e2d9a49cc5bcfdc
#
_cell.length_a   1.000
_cell.length_b   1.000
_cell.length_c   1.000
_cell.angle_alpha   90.00
_cell.angle_beta   90.00
_cell.angle_gamma   90.00
#
_symmetry.space_group_name_H-M   'P 1'
#
loop_
_entity.id
_entity.type
_entity.pdbx_description
1 polymer ?
#
loop_
_entity_poly.entity_id
_entity_poly.type
_entity_poly.pdbx_seq_one_letter_code
_entity_poly.pdbx_strand_id
1 'polypeptide(L)'
;MESIYIVFSATPYKMGKMIRTVLHNRYNHISLSFDKDLSTMYTFARFHENMPLYGGFVSESPRRYQRGGHSAQVKVCRVEVPEEHYLALRAFVAQMENHSRKYIYNLYSAVCTPLHIRLLIRDSYTCAEFVGDALSIAGLDISVGSFHSLKELEQLLASCVIYEGPCTLYTEEPVWGKDQFPEKLGRISGAAATLRSLGRLTARGVLGL
;
A
#
# COMPACT_ATOMS: atom_id res chain seq x y z
N MET A 1 23.38 8.46 5.22
CA MET A 1 22.48 7.31 4.97
C MET A 1 21.24 7.49 5.84
N GLU A 2 20.09 7.39 5.23
CA GLU A 2 18.80 7.47 5.88
C GLU A 2 18.12 6.10 5.86
N SER A 3 17.12 5.89 6.70
CA SER A 3 16.40 4.60 6.73
C SER A 3 14.96 4.79 6.28
N ILE A 4 14.48 3.87 5.45
CA ILE A 4 13.06 3.69 5.16
C ILE A 4 12.60 2.32 5.63
N TYR A 5 11.33 2.16 5.89
CA TYR A 5 10.74 0.93 6.40
C TYR A 5 9.65 0.44 5.44
N ILE A 6 9.78 -0.80 5.01
CA ILE A 6 8.78 -1.47 4.17
C ILE A 6 8.05 -2.50 5.02
N VAL A 7 6.73 -2.43 5.03
CA VAL A 7 5.87 -3.22 5.90
C VAL A 7 4.97 -4.12 5.05
N PHE A 8 5.23 -5.41 5.06
CA PHE A 8 4.28 -6.40 4.54
C PHE A 8 3.28 -6.76 5.64
N SER A 9 2.00 -6.83 5.31
CA SER A 9 0.98 -7.13 6.30
C SER A 9 -0.04 -8.17 5.82
N ALA A 10 -0.44 -9.05 6.77
CA ALA A 10 -1.53 -10.00 6.60
C ALA A 10 -2.80 -9.41 7.21
N THR A 11 -3.47 -8.49 6.48
CA THR A 11 -4.62 -7.77 7.02
C THR A 11 -5.75 -8.72 7.47
N PRO A 12 -6.42 -8.46 8.62
CA PRO A 12 -7.36 -9.41 9.24
C PRO A 12 -8.73 -9.47 8.56
N TYR A 13 -8.93 -8.73 7.48
CA TYR A 13 -10.22 -8.58 6.78
C TYR A 13 -10.48 -9.72 5.80
N LYS A 14 -11.79 -10.01 5.53
CA LYS A 14 -12.23 -11.08 4.61
C LYS A 14 -11.56 -10.98 3.23
N MET A 15 -11.50 -9.76 2.67
CA MET A 15 -10.85 -9.54 1.38
C MET A 15 -9.35 -9.87 1.43
N GLY A 16 -8.63 -9.47 2.50
CA GLY A 16 -7.23 -9.82 2.67
C GLY A 16 -7.01 -11.33 2.74
N LYS A 17 -7.89 -12.06 3.44
CA LYS A 17 -7.84 -13.54 3.47
C LYS A 17 -8.05 -14.14 2.08
N MET A 18 -9.04 -13.65 1.32
CA MET A 18 -9.30 -14.09 -0.05
C MET A 18 -8.07 -13.84 -0.97
N ILE A 19 -7.50 -12.65 -0.93
CA ILE A 19 -6.30 -12.31 -1.72
C ILE A 19 -5.15 -13.26 -1.39
N ARG A 20 -4.86 -13.52 -0.11
CA ARG A 20 -3.81 -14.46 0.29
C ARG A 20 -4.04 -15.87 -0.22
N THR A 21 -5.29 -16.34 -0.19
CA THR A 21 -5.65 -17.66 -0.71
C THR A 21 -5.45 -17.73 -2.23
N VAL A 22 -5.92 -16.73 -2.99
CA VAL A 22 -5.81 -16.70 -4.46
C VAL A 22 -4.37 -16.56 -4.92
N LEU A 23 -3.59 -15.69 -4.28
CA LEU A 23 -2.19 -15.43 -4.65
C LEU A 23 -1.20 -16.41 -3.99
N HIS A 24 -1.66 -17.33 -3.16
CA HIS A 24 -0.81 -18.25 -2.38
C HIS A 24 0.33 -17.50 -1.67
N ASN A 25 0.02 -16.32 -1.10
CA ASN A 25 0.98 -15.47 -0.43
C ASN A 25 0.62 -15.31 1.05
N ARG A 26 1.63 -15.20 1.91
CA ARG A 26 1.47 -14.96 3.34
C ARG A 26 0.90 -13.57 3.64
N TYR A 27 1.32 -12.58 2.86
CA TYR A 27 0.90 -11.18 2.98
C TYR A 27 -0.01 -10.78 1.82
N ASN A 28 -0.88 -9.82 2.06
CA ASN A 28 -1.81 -9.30 1.05
C ASN A 28 -1.71 -7.78 0.87
N HIS A 29 -0.80 -7.14 1.59
CA HIS A 29 -0.66 -5.69 1.57
C HIS A 29 0.79 -5.30 1.87
N ILE A 30 1.22 -4.14 1.35
CA ILE A 30 2.56 -3.58 1.54
C ILE A 30 2.48 -2.06 1.63
N SER A 31 3.31 -1.47 2.51
CA SER A 31 3.34 -0.04 2.78
C SER A 31 4.77 0.45 2.99
N LEU A 32 5.00 1.74 2.79
CA LEU A 32 6.24 2.45 3.05
C LEU A 32 6.07 3.33 4.30
N SER A 33 7.03 3.33 5.22
CA SER A 33 7.14 4.31 6.30
C SER A 33 8.52 4.97 6.31
N PHE A 34 8.57 6.23 6.72
CA PHE A 34 9.80 6.95 7.04
C PHE A 34 10.14 6.86 8.53
N ASP A 35 9.19 6.36 9.34
CA ASP A 35 9.34 6.25 10.79
C ASP A 35 9.54 4.80 11.20
N LYS A 36 10.54 4.58 12.05
CA LYS A 36 10.80 3.25 12.65
C LYS A 36 9.57 2.73 13.40
N ASP A 37 8.86 3.60 14.08
CA ASP A 37 7.70 3.24 14.92
C ASP A 37 6.41 3.05 14.10
N LEU A 38 6.49 3.19 12.77
CA LEU A 38 5.39 3.02 11.84
C LEU A 38 4.17 3.91 12.17
N SER A 39 4.41 5.08 12.78
CA SER A 39 3.35 6.02 13.18
C SER A 39 2.47 6.41 12.00
N THR A 40 3.09 6.56 10.83
CA THR A 40 2.44 6.82 9.55
C THR A 40 3.09 5.96 8.47
N MET A 41 2.25 5.28 7.70
CA MET A 41 2.68 4.47 6.55
C MET A 41 1.94 4.95 5.31
N TYR A 42 2.58 4.90 4.16
CA TYR A 42 2.05 5.35 2.87
C TYR A 42 1.84 4.16 1.94
N THR A 43 0.70 4.13 1.27
CA THR A 43 0.36 3.04 0.36
C THR A 43 -0.82 3.40 -0.55
N PHE A 44 -1.18 2.45 -1.41
CA PHE A 44 -2.48 2.44 -2.09
C PHE A 44 -3.37 1.37 -1.46
N ALA A 45 -4.50 1.81 -0.93
CA ALA A 45 -5.44 0.94 -0.23
C ALA A 45 -6.88 1.45 -0.32
N ARG A 46 -7.81 0.69 0.22
CA ARG A 46 -9.20 1.11 0.42
C ARG A 46 -9.27 2.25 1.44
N PHE A 47 -10.11 3.24 1.15
CA PHE A 47 -10.33 4.35 2.08
C PHE A 47 -11.12 3.93 3.33
N HIS A 48 -12.09 3.00 3.19
CA HIS A 48 -12.97 2.56 4.27
C HIS A 48 -13.12 1.04 4.32
N GLU A 49 -13.30 0.48 5.50
CA GLU A 49 -13.48 -0.96 5.68
C GLU A 49 -14.65 -1.52 4.88
N ASN A 50 -15.77 -0.79 4.86
CA ASN A 50 -17.00 -1.21 4.22
C ASN A 50 -17.09 -0.91 2.71
N MET A 51 -16.03 -0.33 2.10
CA MET A 51 -15.99 0.02 0.67
C MET A 51 -14.86 -0.74 -0.05
N PRO A 52 -15.12 -1.98 -0.53
CA PRO A 52 -14.07 -2.85 -1.04
C PRO A 52 -13.38 -2.36 -2.32
N LEU A 53 -14.08 -1.60 -3.16
CA LEU A 53 -13.61 -1.13 -4.48
C LEU A 53 -13.31 0.37 -4.52
N TYR A 54 -13.44 1.07 -3.38
CA TYR A 54 -13.15 2.49 -3.28
C TYR A 54 -11.84 2.71 -2.54
N GLY A 55 -10.81 3.09 -3.28
CA GLY A 55 -9.46 3.27 -2.75
C GLY A 55 -8.59 4.19 -3.60
N GLY A 56 -7.42 4.48 -3.09
CA GLY A 56 -6.41 5.33 -3.71
C GLY A 56 -5.18 5.45 -2.82
N PHE A 57 -4.43 6.54 -2.97
CA PHE A 57 -3.32 6.84 -2.07
C PHE A 57 -3.85 7.18 -0.67
N VAL A 58 -3.26 6.57 0.34
CA VAL A 58 -3.61 6.76 1.75
C VAL A 58 -2.36 6.87 2.61
N SER A 59 -2.43 7.72 3.64
CA SER A 59 -1.60 7.55 4.83
C SER A 59 -2.38 6.68 5.82
N GLU A 60 -1.79 5.55 6.19
CA GLU A 60 -2.38 4.58 7.11
C GLU A 60 -1.56 4.44 8.39
N SER A 61 -2.18 3.89 9.43
CA SER A 61 -1.50 3.58 10.67
C SER A 61 -1.71 2.12 11.09
N PRO A 62 -0.98 1.60 12.08
CA PRO A 62 -1.18 0.26 12.62
C PRO A 62 -2.60 -0.02 13.15
N ARG A 63 -3.41 1.03 13.40
CA ARG A 63 -4.85 0.88 13.76
C ARG A 63 -5.62 0.06 12.72
N ARG A 64 -5.27 0.18 11.44
CA ARG A 64 -5.86 -0.59 10.35
C ARG A 64 -5.61 -2.09 10.47
N TYR A 65 -4.56 -2.48 11.15
CA TYR A 65 -4.12 -3.86 11.27
C TYR A 65 -4.70 -4.58 12.49
N GLN A 66 -5.57 -3.92 13.24
CA GLN A 66 -6.24 -4.49 14.40
C GLN A 66 -7.72 -4.70 14.12
N ARG A 67 -8.23 -5.86 14.54
CA ARG A 67 -9.65 -6.15 14.47
C ARG A 67 -10.05 -7.19 15.52
N GLY A 68 -11.05 -6.82 16.35
CA GLY A 68 -11.61 -7.75 17.33
C GLY A 68 -10.59 -8.35 18.31
N GLY A 69 -9.63 -7.53 18.77
CA GLY A 69 -8.57 -7.97 19.67
C GLY A 69 -7.42 -8.75 19.00
N HIS A 70 -7.49 -8.96 17.68
CA HIS A 70 -6.42 -9.63 16.92
C HIS A 70 -5.57 -8.63 16.16
N SER A 71 -4.25 -8.76 16.29
CA SER A 71 -3.25 -8.01 15.52
C SER A 71 -2.87 -8.74 14.24
N ALA A 72 -2.73 -8.01 13.13
CA ALA A 72 -2.21 -8.58 11.90
C ALA A 72 -0.75 -9.03 12.08
N GLN A 73 -0.36 -10.10 11.39
CA GLN A 73 1.04 -10.44 11.21
C GLN A 73 1.66 -9.46 10.24
N VAL A 74 2.81 -8.92 10.61
CA VAL A 74 3.61 -8.02 9.78
C VAL A 74 5.04 -8.53 9.64
N LYS A 75 5.67 -8.15 8.54
CA LYS A 75 7.11 -8.26 8.32
C LYS A 75 7.62 -6.85 8.03
N VAL A 76 8.57 -6.38 8.82
CA VAL A 76 9.16 -5.05 8.71
C VAL A 76 10.58 -5.19 8.17
N CYS A 77 10.86 -4.54 7.06
CA CYS A 77 12.17 -4.47 6.43
C CYS A 77 12.72 -3.04 6.58
N ARG A 78 13.96 -2.90 7.02
CA ARG A 78 14.69 -1.63 7.07
C ARG A 78 15.63 -1.55 5.88
N VAL A 79 15.49 -0.50 5.08
CA VAL A 79 16.33 -0.25 3.91
C VAL A 79 17.12 1.03 4.14
N GLU A 80 18.45 0.93 4.08
CA GLU A 80 19.33 2.09 4.12
C GLU A 80 19.43 2.70 2.73
N VAL A 81 19.23 4.02 2.64
CA VAL A 81 19.23 4.74 1.37
C VAL A 81 20.15 5.97 1.43
N PRO A 82 20.83 6.36 0.34
CA PRO A 82 21.53 7.62 0.26
C PRO A 82 20.60 8.80 0.51
N GLU A 83 21.10 9.87 1.10
CA GLU A 83 20.31 11.06 1.45
C GLU A 83 19.58 11.65 0.23
N GLU A 84 20.22 11.71 -0.92
CA GLU A 84 19.62 12.21 -2.17
C GLU A 84 18.39 11.39 -2.59
N HIS A 85 18.48 10.06 -2.52
CA HIS A 85 17.36 9.15 -2.82
C HIS A 85 16.25 9.26 -1.77
N TYR A 86 16.62 9.42 -0.49
CA TYR A 86 15.66 9.65 0.58
C TYR A 86 14.85 10.92 0.34
N LEU A 87 15.53 12.03 -0.01
CA LEU A 87 14.87 13.30 -0.30
C LEU A 87 13.97 13.21 -1.56
N ALA A 88 14.44 12.52 -2.61
CA ALA A 88 13.62 12.28 -3.80
C ALA A 88 12.37 11.45 -3.48
N LEU A 89 12.52 10.40 -2.66
CA LEU A 89 11.40 9.57 -2.23
C LEU A 89 10.42 10.36 -1.35
N ARG A 90 10.91 11.19 -0.43
CA ARG A 90 10.08 12.09 0.38
C ARG A 90 9.27 13.05 -0.50
N ALA A 91 9.89 13.62 -1.52
CA ALA A 91 9.22 14.52 -2.48
C ALA A 91 8.14 13.78 -3.28
N PHE A 92 8.42 12.55 -3.74
CA PHE A 92 7.46 11.70 -4.44
C PHE A 92 6.21 11.42 -3.58
N VAL A 93 6.42 11.00 -2.32
CA VAL A 93 5.31 10.73 -1.40
C VAL A 93 4.53 12.00 -1.06
N ALA A 94 5.22 13.11 -0.77
CA ALA A 94 4.59 14.40 -0.47
C ALA A 94 3.76 14.93 -1.65
N GLN A 95 4.20 14.73 -2.88
CA GLN A 95 3.42 15.07 -4.07
C GLN A 95 2.11 14.27 -4.12
N MET A 96 2.16 12.98 -3.82
CA MET A 96 0.96 12.12 -3.78
C MET A 96 0.03 12.51 -2.63
N GLU A 97 0.56 12.82 -1.46
CA GLU A 97 -0.22 13.24 -0.30
C GLU A 97 -0.95 14.56 -0.56
N ASN A 98 -0.26 15.57 -1.09
CA ASN A 98 -0.83 16.88 -1.44
C ASN A 98 -1.91 16.79 -2.53
N HIS A 99 -1.86 15.77 -3.38
CA HIS A 99 -2.81 15.55 -4.47
C HIS A 99 -3.55 14.22 -4.34
N SER A 100 -3.75 13.71 -3.12
CA SER A 100 -4.28 12.36 -2.86
C SER A 100 -5.58 12.04 -3.59
N ARG A 101 -6.48 13.03 -3.77
CA ARG A 101 -7.73 12.88 -4.55
C ARG A 101 -7.52 12.58 -6.04
N LYS A 102 -6.33 12.86 -6.57
CA LYS A 102 -5.96 12.56 -7.96
C LYS A 102 -5.73 11.07 -8.14
N TYR A 103 -5.16 10.41 -7.15
CA TYR A 103 -4.70 9.04 -7.22
C TYR A 103 -5.80 8.05 -6.89
N ILE A 104 -5.91 6.99 -7.71
CA ILE A 104 -6.95 5.97 -7.63
C ILE A 104 -6.30 4.59 -7.47
N TYR A 105 -6.91 3.70 -6.70
CA TYR A 105 -6.46 2.32 -6.62
C TYR A 105 -6.65 1.61 -7.97
N ASN A 106 -5.59 1.03 -8.52
CA ASN A 106 -5.60 0.34 -9.81
C ASN A 106 -6.23 -1.06 -9.69
N LEU A 107 -7.57 -1.10 -9.73
CA LEU A 107 -8.31 -2.37 -9.63
C LEU A 107 -8.03 -3.30 -10.82
N TYR A 108 -7.74 -2.76 -12.01
CA TYR A 108 -7.46 -3.58 -13.18
C TYR A 108 -6.12 -4.32 -13.03
N SER A 109 -5.05 -3.63 -12.63
CA SER A 109 -3.79 -4.29 -12.28
C SER A 109 -3.97 -5.30 -11.15
N ALA A 110 -4.75 -4.96 -10.11
CA ALA A 110 -5.00 -5.87 -9.00
C ALA A 110 -5.67 -7.18 -9.45
N VAL A 111 -6.62 -7.13 -10.39
CA VAL A 111 -7.26 -8.31 -10.97
C VAL A 111 -6.29 -9.08 -11.87
N CYS A 112 -5.40 -8.40 -12.56
CA CYS A 112 -4.40 -8.99 -13.45
C CYS A 112 -3.14 -9.51 -12.72
N THR A 113 -3.02 -9.28 -11.41
CA THR A 113 -1.87 -9.74 -10.60
C THR A 113 -1.58 -11.25 -10.76
N PRO A 114 -2.56 -12.17 -10.76
CA PRO A 114 -2.27 -13.60 -10.98
C PRO A 114 -1.68 -13.93 -12.34
N LEU A 115 -1.85 -13.03 -13.31
CA LEU A 115 -1.29 -13.16 -14.68
C LEU A 115 0.07 -12.46 -14.82
N HIS A 116 0.59 -11.86 -13.74
CA HIS A 116 1.84 -11.08 -13.75
C HIS A 116 1.79 -9.88 -14.72
N ILE A 117 0.63 -9.24 -14.85
CA ILE A 117 0.42 -8.10 -15.74
C ILE A 117 0.19 -6.83 -14.91
N ARG A 118 0.98 -5.79 -15.19
CA ARG A 118 0.76 -4.42 -14.73
C ARG A 118 0.07 -3.63 -15.85
N LEU A 119 -1.07 -3.04 -15.54
CA LEU A 119 -1.76 -2.12 -16.44
C LEU A 119 -1.40 -0.69 -16.03
N LEU A 120 -0.53 -0.05 -16.80
CA LEU A 120 -0.10 1.32 -16.57
C LEU A 120 -1.24 2.30 -16.88
N ILE A 121 -1.92 2.74 -15.84
CA ILE A 121 -2.98 3.75 -15.93
C ILE A 121 -2.52 4.98 -15.14
N ARG A 122 -2.57 6.15 -15.78
CA ARG A 122 -2.10 7.41 -15.18
C ARG A 122 -2.72 7.66 -13.80
N ASP A 123 -1.91 8.05 -12.84
CA ASP A 123 -2.30 8.36 -11.46
C ASP A 123 -3.06 7.21 -10.76
N SER A 124 -2.72 5.97 -11.09
CA SER A 124 -3.28 4.82 -10.42
C SER A 124 -2.24 3.74 -10.15
N TYR A 125 -2.34 3.14 -8.97
CA TYR A 125 -1.39 2.14 -8.46
C TYR A 125 -2.13 1.08 -7.64
N THR A 126 -1.57 -0.12 -7.59
CA THR A 126 -1.76 -1.05 -6.47
C THR A 126 -0.75 -0.73 -5.36
N CYS A 127 -0.87 -1.36 -4.20
CA CYS A 127 0.12 -1.21 -3.12
C CYS A 127 1.52 -1.68 -3.55
N ALA A 128 1.61 -2.79 -4.28
CA ALA A 128 2.88 -3.34 -4.75
C ALA A 128 3.54 -2.46 -5.84
N GLU A 129 2.76 -1.92 -6.78
CA GLU A 129 3.25 -0.99 -7.80
C GLU A 129 3.81 0.29 -7.18
N PHE A 130 3.11 0.86 -6.20
CA PHE A 130 3.56 2.06 -5.50
C PHE A 130 4.88 1.81 -4.75
N VAL A 131 4.95 0.71 -3.97
CA VAL A 131 6.17 0.40 -3.22
C VAL A 131 7.31 -0.01 -4.14
N GLY A 132 7.04 -0.71 -5.25
CA GLY A 132 8.04 -1.01 -6.27
C GLY A 132 8.66 0.26 -6.86
N ASP A 133 7.83 1.22 -7.29
CA ASP A 133 8.32 2.50 -7.81
C ASP A 133 9.05 3.31 -6.70
N ALA A 134 8.58 3.27 -5.45
CA ALA A 134 9.25 3.89 -4.31
C ALA A 134 10.64 3.30 -4.04
N LEU A 135 10.79 1.98 -4.09
CA LEU A 135 12.08 1.30 -3.92
C LEU A 135 13.05 1.61 -5.07
N SER A 136 12.54 1.75 -6.29
CA SER A 136 13.36 2.21 -7.42
C SER A 136 13.90 3.63 -7.21
N ILE A 137 13.05 4.56 -6.72
CA ILE A 137 13.47 5.93 -6.36
C ILE A 137 14.49 5.88 -5.22
N ALA A 138 14.34 4.95 -4.28
CA ALA A 138 15.29 4.71 -3.19
C ALA A 138 16.65 4.15 -3.66
N GLY A 139 16.81 3.85 -4.95
CA GLY A 139 18.06 3.39 -5.55
C GLY A 139 18.24 1.87 -5.56
N LEU A 140 17.19 1.09 -5.29
CA LEU A 140 17.25 -0.36 -5.47
C LEU A 140 17.18 -0.70 -6.96
N ASP A 141 17.80 -1.82 -7.36
CA ASP A 141 17.78 -2.31 -8.75
C ASP A 141 16.42 -2.89 -9.12
N ILE A 142 15.46 -2.00 -9.28
CA ILE A 142 14.07 -2.27 -9.67
C ILE A 142 13.70 -1.34 -10.82
N SER A 143 13.17 -1.88 -11.91
CA SER A 143 12.70 -1.06 -13.02
C SER A 143 11.38 -0.37 -12.70
N VAL A 144 11.34 0.95 -12.77
CA VAL A 144 10.11 1.74 -12.64
C VAL A 144 9.09 1.27 -13.68
N GLY A 145 7.84 1.14 -13.26
CA GLY A 145 6.75 0.74 -14.16
C GLY A 145 6.67 -0.76 -14.45
N SER A 146 7.63 -1.58 -14.01
CA SER A 146 7.55 -3.03 -14.16
C SER A 146 6.55 -3.65 -13.17
N PHE A 147 6.09 -4.85 -13.49
CA PHE A 147 5.27 -5.63 -12.56
C PHE A 147 6.17 -6.20 -11.44
N HIS A 148 5.71 -6.02 -10.21
CA HIS A 148 6.30 -6.68 -9.05
C HIS A 148 5.17 -7.24 -8.19
N SER A 149 5.20 -8.53 -7.94
CA SER A 149 4.33 -9.17 -6.97
C SER A 149 4.80 -8.90 -5.55
N LEU A 150 3.91 -9.02 -4.57
CA LEU A 150 4.30 -8.96 -3.15
C LEU A 150 5.39 -9.98 -2.80
N LYS A 151 5.37 -11.17 -3.44
CA LYS A 151 6.35 -12.23 -3.21
C LYS A 151 7.74 -11.85 -3.73
N GLU A 152 7.82 -11.24 -4.91
CA GLU A 152 9.10 -10.77 -5.47
C GLU A 152 9.69 -9.64 -4.63
N LEU A 153 8.87 -8.66 -4.19
CA LEU A 153 9.32 -7.61 -3.29
C LEU A 153 9.74 -8.17 -1.92
N GLU A 154 9.05 -9.19 -1.40
CA GLU A 154 9.43 -9.87 -0.17
C GLU A 154 10.79 -10.60 -0.31
N GLN A 155 11.04 -11.25 -1.44
CA GLN A 155 12.32 -11.91 -1.73
C GLN A 155 13.45 -10.90 -1.88
N LEU A 156 13.22 -9.81 -2.59
CA LEU A 156 14.19 -8.72 -2.77
C LEU A 156 14.64 -8.14 -1.42
N LEU A 157 13.73 -8.00 -0.47
CA LEU A 157 13.97 -7.40 0.84
C LEU A 157 14.29 -8.42 1.93
N ALA A 158 14.55 -9.68 1.57
CA ALA A 158 14.78 -10.77 2.55
C ALA A 158 15.95 -10.49 3.51
N SER A 159 17.01 -9.84 3.04
CA SER A 159 18.18 -9.47 3.87
C SER A 159 17.95 -8.21 4.72
N CYS A 160 16.85 -7.48 4.48
CA CYS A 160 16.52 -6.23 5.17
C CYS A 160 15.53 -6.43 6.33
N VAL A 161 15.11 -7.67 6.61
CA VAL A 161 14.09 -7.97 7.63
C VAL A 161 14.64 -7.68 9.02
N ILE A 162 13.96 -6.84 9.78
CA ILE A 162 14.28 -6.51 11.17
C ILE A 162 13.24 -7.04 12.16
N TYR A 163 12.04 -7.38 11.69
CA TYR A 163 10.97 -7.91 12.53
C TYR A 163 9.99 -8.74 11.71
N GLU A 164 9.46 -9.80 12.31
CA GLU A 164 8.34 -10.59 11.78
C GLU A 164 7.50 -11.12 12.95
N GLY A 165 6.23 -10.72 13.01
CA GLY A 165 5.32 -11.08 14.09
C GLY A 165 4.06 -10.24 14.13
N PRO A 166 3.29 -10.28 15.25
CA PRO A 166 2.12 -9.42 15.44
C PRO A 166 2.50 -7.94 15.45
N CYS A 167 1.75 -7.09 14.73
CA CYS A 167 2.04 -5.67 14.65
C CYS A 167 2.09 -4.97 16.03
N THR A 168 1.24 -5.39 16.97
CA THR A 168 1.19 -4.87 18.34
C THR A 168 2.42 -5.15 19.20
N LEU A 169 3.27 -6.09 18.79
CA LEU A 169 4.55 -6.35 19.48
C LEU A 169 5.71 -5.55 18.87
N TYR A 170 5.49 -4.91 17.72
CA TYR A 170 6.47 -4.04 17.09
C TYR A 170 6.26 -2.56 17.44
N THR A 171 5.01 -2.12 17.49
CA THR A 171 4.63 -0.72 17.73
C THR A 171 3.38 -0.64 18.60
N GLU A 172 3.29 0.41 19.42
CA GLU A 172 2.23 0.62 20.41
C GLU A 172 1.28 1.75 20.03
N GLU A 173 0.04 1.67 20.52
CA GLU A 173 -1.05 2.59 20.19
C GLU A 173 -0.76 4.08 20.37
N PRO A 174 -0.03 4.55 21.41
CA PRO A 174 0.21 5.99 21.62
C PRO A 174 0.95 6.67 20.45
N VAL A 175 1.76 5.94 19.69
CA VAL A 175 2.52 6.48 18.54
C VAL A 175 1.75 6.41 17.23
N TRP A 176 0.60 5.73 17.17
CA TRP A 176 -0.12 5.52 15.91
C TRP A 176 -0.82 6.77 15.41
N GLY A 177 -0.55 7.12 14.16
CA GLY A 177 -1.20 8.22 13.47
C GLY A 177 -2.70 8.02 13.25
N LYS A 178 -3.35 9.02 12.68
CA LYS A 178 -4.76 8.95 12.30
C LYS A 178 -4.93 8.02 11.10
N ASP A 179 -6.04 7.28 11.08
CA ASP A 179 -6.46 6.46 9.94
C ASP A 179 -7.98 6.56 9.77
N GLN A 180 -8.43 6.91 8.57
CA GLN A 180 -9.86 7.00 8.25
C GLN A 180 -10.50 5.64 7.96
N PHE A 181 -9.73 4.59 7.82
CA PHE A 181 -10.21 3.27 7.40
C PHE A 181 -11.31 2.68 8.31
N PRO A 182 -11.27 2.82 9.65
CA PRO A 182 -12.34 2.35 10.52
C PRO A 182 -13.67 3.09 10.34
N GLU A 183 -13.63 4.29 9.78
CA GLU A 183 -14.84 5.10 9.55
C GLU A 183 -15.69 4.46 8.43
N LYS A 184 -16.99 4.30 8.71
CA LYS A 184 -17.91 3.71 7.74
C LYS A 184 -18.54 4.80 6.89
N LEU A 185 -18.40 4.66 5.57
CA LEU A 185 -19.11 5.50 4.62
C LEU A 185 -20.55 4.99 4.43
N GLY A 186 -21.53 5.90 4.32
CA GLY A 186 -22.92 5.55 4.03
C GLY A 186 -23.06 4.79 2.71
N ARG A 187 -23.99 3.85 2.61
CA ARG A 187 -24.13 2.95 1.43
C ARG A 187 -24.29 3.72 0.13
N ILE A 188 -25.15 4.74 0.09
CA ILE A 188 -25.43 5.54 -1.13
C ILE A 188 -24.19 6.36 -1.50
N SER A 189 -23.60 7.07 -0.53
CA SER A 189 -22.38 7.86 -0.75
C SER A 189 -21.20 6.98 -1.17
N GLY A 190 -21.07 5.80 -0.57
CA GLY A 190 -20.04 4.83 -0.92
C GLY A 190 -20.20 4.24 -2.31
N ALA A 191 -21.43 3.90 -2.71
CA ALA A 191 -21.72 3.44 -4.08
C ALA A 191 -21.40 4.53 -5.11
N ALA A 192 -21.83 5.76 -4.88
CA ALA A 192 -21.56 6.89 -5.76
C ALA A 192 -20.05 7.19 -5.87
N ALA A 193 -19.31 7.14 -4.75
CA ALA A 193 -17.85 7.32 -4.74
C ALA A 193 -17.14 6.20 -5.50
N THR A 194 -17.57 4.95 -5.31
CA THR A 194 -17.03 3.77 -6.01
C THR A 194 -17.26 3.89 -7.52
N LEU A 195 -18.50 4.18 -7.96
CA LEU A 195 -18.82 4.35 -9.39
C LEU A 195 -18.01 5.47 -10.03
N ARG A 196 -17.85 6.61 -9.34
CA ARG A 196 -17.01 7.72 -9.82
C ARG A 196 -15.56 7.32 -9.94
N SER A 197 -15.02 6.60 -8.96
CA SER A 197 -13.63 6.11 -8.97
C SER A 197 -13.40 5.14 -10.12
N LEU A 198 -14.30 4.18 -10.33
CA LEU A 198 -14.23 3.22 -11.44
C LEU A 198 -14.36 3.93 -12.79
N GLY A 199 -15.32 4.87 -12.94
CA GLY A 199 -15.46 5.65 -14.16
C GLY A 199 -14.19 6.43 -14.53
N ARG A 200 -13.54 7.06 -13.53
CA ARG A 200 -12.25 7.74 -13.74
C ARG A 200 -11.13 6.76 -14.13
N LEU A 201 -11.06 5.59 -13.51
CA LEU A 201 -10.06 4.57 -13.82
C LEU A 201 -10.24 4.06 -15.25
N THR A 202 -11.48 3.76 -15.66
CA THR A 202 -11.81 3.33 -17.02
C THR A 202 -11.48 4.41 -18.05
N ALA A 203 -11.88 5.66 -17.80
CA ALA A 203 -11.60 6.77 -18.71
C ALA A 203 -10.10 6.94 -18.96
N ARG A 204 -9.28 6.84 -17.91
CA ARG A 204 -7.82 6.92 -18.04
C ARG A 204 -7.22 5.71 -18.76
N GLY A 205 -7.74 4.51 -18.51
CA GLY A 205 -7.22 3.29 -19.14
C GLY A 205 -7.60 3.14 -20.61
N VAL A 206 -8.80 3.60 -21.01
CA VAL A 206 -9.32 3.45 -22.38
C VAL A 206 -8.99 4.66 -23.24
N LEU A 207 -9.06 5.87 -22.69
CA LEU A 207 -8.95 7.12 -23.45
C LEU A 207 -7.58 7.79 -23.30
N GLY A 208 -6.69 7.27 -22.47
CA GLY A 208 -5.37 7.88 -22.21
C GLY A 208 -5.45 9.27 -21.55
N LEU A 209 -6.60 9.62 -20.91
CA LEU A 209 -6.90 10.93 -20.33
C LEU A 209 -6.28 11.15 -18.95
#